data_5f7e7ba78b4ab196bb186d5af8602db3
#
_entry.id   5f7e7ba78b4ab196bb186d5af8602db3
#
_cell.length_a   1.000
_cell.length_b   1.000
_cell.length_c   1.000
_cell.angle_alpha   90.00
_cell.angle_beta   90.00
_cell.angle_gamma   90.00
#
_symmetry.space_group_name_H-M   'P 1'
#
loop_
_entity.id
_entity.type
_entity.pdbx_description
1 polymer ?
#
loop_
_entity_poly.entity_id
_entity_poly.type
_entity_poly.pdbx_seq_one_letter_code
_entity_poly.pdbx_strand_id
1 'polypeptide(L)'
;MAPSLTETLVRTAIARAVQNVFATMLRRDTTPRPAAAPPAAGATRTFQLLASVGFVGEANGVVYLCLQDDMSRFVTREVLGLSPDDPTASDPEVVRDAVGEIANMTVGGFKNQLCDAGLPCMLTLPTIVRGNDLKVITLKGADRHVVEFECAGHILVADIQLKAG
;
A
#
# COMPACT_ATOMS: atom_id res chain seq x y z
N MET A 1 29.98 6.28 -1.48
CA MET A 1 29.27 4.99 -1.46
C MET A 1 27.83 5.22 -1.93
N ALA A 2 27.37 4.47 -2.92
CA ALA A 2 26.00 4.62 -3.38
C ALA A 2 25.03 4.22 -2.25
N PRO A 3 23.93 4.98 -2.06
CA PRO A 3 22.91 4.59 -1.08
C PRO A 3 22.30 3.24 -1.47
N SER A 4 21.99 2.45 -0.47
CA SER A 4 21.39 1.14 -0.67
C SER A 4 19.99 1.08 -0.07
N LEU A 5 19.11 0.35 -0.70
CA LEU A 5 17.77 0.06 -0.17
C LEU A 5 17.91 -0.96 0.95
N THR A 6 17.91 -0.49 2.18
CA THR A 6 17.89 -1.37 3.34
C THR A 6 16.45 -1.68 3.74
N GLU A 7 16.24 -2.81 4.40
CA GLU A 7 14.94 -3.16 4.96
C GLU A 7 14.40 -2.05 5.87
N THR A 8 15.27 -1.49 6.72
CA THR A 8 14.89 -0.40 7.62
C THR A 8 14.39 0.83 6.86
N LEU A 9 15.09 1.22 5.78
CA LEU A 9 14.67 2.36 4.96
C LEU A 9 13.30 2.10 4.32
N VAL A 10 13.12 0.93 3.74
CA VAL A 10 11.85 0.56 3.08
C VAL A 10 10.69 0.57 4.07
N ARG A 11 10.86 -0.07 5.21
CA ARG A 11 9.82 -0.14 6.24
C ARG A 11 9.49 1.22 6.84
N THR A 12 10.50 2.02 7.14
CA THR A 12 10.30 3.37 7.66
C THR A 12 9.62 4.27 6.64
N ALA A 13 10.04 4.20 5.38
CA ALA A 13 9.48 5.03 4.31
C ALA A 13 8.01 4.71 4.06
N ILE A 14 7.65 3.43 3.99
CA ILE A 14 6.24 3.06 3.76
C ILE A 14 5.37 3.38 4.98
N ALA A 15 5.88 3.19 6.19
CA ALA A 15 5.13 3.52 7.40
C ALA A 15 4.81 5.02 7.48
N ARG A 16 5.79 5.86 7.22
CA ARG A 16 5.59 7.32 7.19
C ARG A 16 4.61 7.73 6.10
N ALA A 17 4.73 7.14 4.91
CA ALA A 17 3.84 7.45 3.80
C ALA A 17 2.38 7.11 4.13
N VAL A 18 2.14 5.91 4.65
CA VAL A 18 0.78 5.47 5.05
C VAL A 18 0.23 6.37 6.17
N GLN A 19 1.03 6.62 7.21
CA GLN A 19 0.60 7.45 8.34
C GLN A 19 0.24 8.86 7.89
N ASN A 20 1.05 9.48 7.04
CA ASN A 20 0.80 10.83 6.55
C ASN A 20 -0.47 10.92 5.71
N VAL A 21 -0.67 9.97 4.80
CA VAL A 21 -1.85 9.98 3.92
C VAL A 21 -3.12 9.72 4.73
N PHE A 22 -3.10 8.78 5.66
CA PHE A 22 -4.27 8.50 6.49
C PHE A 22 -4.60 9.65 7.42
N ALA A 23 -3.59 10.28 8.03
CA ALA A 23 -3.82 11.46 8.87
C ALA A 23 -4.41 12.63 8.08
N THR A 24 -3.93 12.85 6.85
CA THR A 24 -4.33 13.98 6.00
C THR A 24 -5.68 13.73 5.32
N MET A 25 -5.86 12.56 4.72
CA MET A 25 -7.03 12.27 3.87
C MET A 25 -8.19 11.63 4.62
N LEU A 26 -7.89 10.79 5.61
CA LEU A 26 -8.92 10.11 6.39
C LEU A 26 -9.11 10.74 7.77
N ARG A 27 -8.20 11.60 8.21
CA ARG A 27 -8.16 12.18 9.56
C ARG A 27 -8.14 11.09 10.63
N ARG A 28 -7.40 10.02 10.37
CA ARG A 28 -7.26 8.86 11.23
C ARG A 28 -5.79 8.54 11.46
N ASP A 29 -5.49 8.11 12.67
CA ASP A 29 -4.17 7.58 12.98
C ASP A 29 -4.08 6.13 12.51
N THR A 30 -2.90 5.76 12.00
CA THR A 30 -2.59 4.39 11.66
C THR A 30 -1.42 3.91 12.49
N THR A 31 -1.45 2.62 12.84
CA THR A 31 -0.40 2.00 13.61
C THR A 31 0.20 0.85 12.80
N PRO A 32 1.51 0.89 12.51
CA PRO A 32 2.18 -0.28 11.94
C PRO A 32 2.10 -1.43 12.94
N ARG A 33 1.75 -2.61 12.46
CA ARG A 33 1.72 -3.80 13.30
C ARG A 33 3.08 -4.48 13.28
N PRO A 34 3.49 -5.16 14.36
CA PRO A 34 4.68 -6.00 14.30
C PRO A 34 4.56 -6.98 13.14
N ALA A 35 5.69 -7.26 12.48
CA ALA A 35 5.70 -8.23 11.41
C ALA A 35 5.10 -9.54 11.91
N ALA A 36 3.97 -9.92 11.33
CA ALA A 36 3.40 -11.23 11.60
C ALA A 36 4.42 -12.30 11.19
N ALA A 37 4.50 -13.39 11.92
CA ALA A 37 5.29 -14.53 11.49
C ALA A 37 4.89 -14.87 10.06
N PRO A 38 5.84 -15.20 9.16
CA PRO A 38 5.48 -15.58 7.81
C PRO A 38 4.41 -16.67 7.86
N PRO A 39 3.37 -16.57 7.03
CA PRO A 39 2.34 -17.60 7.01
C PRO A 39 2.98 -18.97 6.77
N ALA A 40 2.45 -19.99 7.41
CA ALA A 40 2.92 -21.36 7.21
C ALA A 40 2.92 -21.65 5.71
N ALA A 41 3.88 -22.46 5.27
CA ALA A 41 4.00 -22.86 3.86
C ALA A 41 2.64 -23.35 3.35
N GLY A 42 2.11 -22.71 2.30
CA GLY A 42 0.78 -23.00 1.75
C GLY A 42 -0.35 -22.11 2.24
N ALA A 43 -0.15 -21.31 3.30
CA ALA A 43 -1.14 -20.34 3.76
C ALA A 43 -0.89 -19.02 3.05
N THR A 44 -1.66 -18.71 2.02
CA THR A 44 -1.55 -17.47 1.27
C THR A 44 -2.72 -16.56 1.62
N ARG A 45 -2.41 -15.35 2.06
CA ARG A 45 -3.42 -14.34 2.36
C ARG A 45 -4.07 -13.85 1.08
N THR A 46 -5.40 -13.74 1.09
CA THR A 46 -6.17 -13.26 -0.06
C THR A 46 -6.84 -11.92 0.24
N PHE A 47 -7.06 -11.17 -0.82
CA PHE A 47 -7.66 -9.83 -0.75
C PHE A 47 -8.73 -9.68 -1.82
N GLN A 48 -9.59 -8.68 -1.67
CA GLN A 48 -10.62 -8.35 -2.66
C GLN A 48 -10.23 -7.17 -3.54
N LEU A 49 -9.24 -6.38 -3.13
CA LEU A 49 -8.76 -5.26 -3.92
C LEU A 49 -7.25 -5.10 -3.77
N LEU A 50 -6.57 -4.97 -4.91
CA LEU A 50 -5.15 -4.66 -4.97
C LEU A 50 -4.94 -3.38 -5.77
N ALA A 51 -4.24 -2.43 -5.17
CA ALA A 51 -3.77 -1.24 -5.86
C ALA A 51 -2.25 -1.35 -6.01
N SER A 52 -1.74 -1.25 -7.23
CA SER A 52 -0.30 -1.35 -7.46
C SER A 52 0.23 -0.10 -8.16
N VAL A 53 1.40 0.36 -7.72
CA VAL A 53 2.13 1.45 -8.34
C VAL A 53 3.59 1.02 -8.44
N GLY A 54 4.13 1.04 -9.66
CA GLY A 54 5.55 0.76 -9.90
C GLY A 54 6.41 2.00 -9.72
N PHE A 55 7.68 1.80 -9.44
CA PHE A 55 8.67 2.86 -9.42
C PHE A 55 9.93 2.40 -10.15
N VAL A 56 10.52 3.31 -10.93
CA VAL A 56 11.64 3.04 -11.82
C VAL A 56 12.69 4.15 -11.69
N GLY A 57 13.94 3.78 -11.56
CA GLY A 57 15.06 4.73 -11.45
C GLY A 57 16.25 4.10 -10.74
N GLU A 58 16.83 4.83 -9.80
CA GLU A 58 17.89 4.29 -8.94
C GLU A 58 17.36 3.22 -8.00
N ALA A 59 16.06 3.26 -7.71
CA ALA A 59 15.34 2.18 -7.08
C ALA A 59 14.24 1.71 -8.03
N ASN A 60 14.08 0.39 -8.16
CA ASN A 60 13.07 -0.20 -9.04
C ASN A 60 12.23 -1.20 -8.26
N GLY A 61 10.93 -1.17 -8.47
CA GLY A 61 10.05 -2.10 -7.80
C GLY A 61 8.59 -1.78 -7.97
N VAL A 62 7.78 -2.38 -7.12
CA VAL A 62 6.33 -2.17 -7.09
C VAL A 62 5.85 -2.18 -5.65
N VAL A 63 4.90 -1.31 -5.36
CA VAL A 63 4.17 -1.30 -4.09
C VAL A 63 2.76 -1.75 -4.37
N TYR A 64 2.33 -2.79 -3.67
CA TYR A 64 0.93 -3.21 -3.66
C TYR A 64 0.29 -2.77 -2.34
N LEU A 65 -0.85 -2.10 -2.43
CA LEU A 65 -1.73 -1.90 -1.29
C LEU A 65 -2.86 -2.92 -1.40
N CYS A 66 -2.97 -3.77 -0.39
CA CYS A 66 -3.85 -4.92 -0.40
C CYS A 66 -4.96 -4.71 0.63
N LEU A 67 -6.20 -4.76 0.17
CA LEU A 67 -7.35 -4.44 1.00
C LEU A 67 -8.41 -5.55 0.95
N GLN A 68 -9.02 -5.81 2.11
CA GLN A 68 -10.28 -6.54 2.19
C GLN A 68 -11.42 -5.57 1.86
N ASP A 69 -12.60 -6.10 1.57
CA ASP A 69 -13.76 -5.26 1.23
C ASP A 69 -14.11 -4.25 2.32
N ASP A 70 -14.06 -4.66 3.58
CA ASP A 70 -14.36 -3.77 4.71
C ASP A 70 -13.41 -2.58 4.75
N MET A 71 -12.11 -2.81 4.53
CA MET A 71 -11.11 -1.74 4.50
C MET A 71 -11.31 -0.83 3.30
N SER A 72 -11.63 -1.36 2.13
CA SER A 72 -11.86 -0.54 0.94
C SER A 72 -13.09 0.36 1.11
N ARG A 73 -14.17 -0.14 1.71
CA ARG A 73 -15.34 0.67 2.02
C ARG A 73 -15.04 1.72 3.10
N PHE A 74 -14.29 1.34 4.12
CA PHE A 74 -13.86 2.27 5.17
C PHE A 74 -13.06 3.44 4.57
N VAL A 75 -12.05 3.16 3.75
CA VAL A 75 -11.25 4.19 3.08
C VAL A 75 -12.14 5.11 2.25
N THR A 76 -13.04 4.54 1.48
CA THR A 76 -13.96 5.31 0.62
C THR A 76 -14.84 6.25 1.44
N ARG A 77 -15.46 5.75 2.52
CA ARG A 77 -16.29 6.58 3.40
C ARG A 77 -15.50 7.72 4.01
N GLU A 78 -14.32 7.44 4.54
CA GLU A 78 -13.53 8.46 5.23
C GLU A 78 -13.00 9.52 4.26
N VAL A 79 -12.54 9.12 3.08
CA VAL A 79 -12.02 10.05 2.07
C VAL A 79 -13.13 10.98 1.56
N LEU A 80 -14.32 10.45 1.33
CA LEU A 80 -15.44 11.22 0.77
C LEU A 80 -16.35 11.86 1.83
N GLY A 81 -16.11 11.57 3.11
CA GLY A 81 -16.96 12.09 4.19
C GLY A 81 -18.37 11.52 4.17
N LEU A 82 -18.53 10.27 3.76
CA LEU A 82 -19.84 9.62 3.68
C LEU A 82 -20.28 9.09 5.04
N SER A 83 -21.59 9.03 5.26
CA SER A 83 -22.15 8.38 6.44
C SER A 83 -21.91 6.86 6.39
N PRO A 84 -21.88 6.15 7.54
CA PRO A 84 -21.63 4.70 7.56
C PRO A 84 -22.61 3.88 6.73
N ASP A 85 -23.83 4.36 6.54
CA ASP A 85 -24.89 3.65 5.81
C ASP A 85 -25.03 4.07 4.35
N ASP A 86 -24.18 4.98 3.88
CA ASP A 86 -24.27 5.48 2.51
C ASP A 86 -23.83 4.39 1.53
N PRO A 87 -24.72 3.97 0.60
CA PRO A 87 -24.39 2.90 -0.35
C PRO A 87 -23.32 3.30 -1.37
N THR A 88 -23.02 4.58 -1.51
CA THR A 88 -21.98 5.07 -2.41
C THR A 88 -20.61 4.48 -2.06
N ALA A 89 -20.36 4.19 -0.78
CA ALA A 89 -19.12 3.57 -0.32
C ALA A 89 -18.93 2.12 -0.83
N SER A 90 -19.96 1.52 -1.40
CA SER A 90 -19.91 0.17 -1.99
C SER A 90 -19.98 0.18 -3.51
N ASP A 91 -20.10 1.37 -4.13
CA ASP A 91 -20.08 1.48 -5.59
C ASP A 91 -18.67 1.18 -6.10
N PRO A 92 -18.49 0.17 -6.98
CA PRO A 92 -17.16 -0.24 -7.44
C PRO A 92 -16.33 0.87 -8.06
N GLU A 93 -16.93 1.76 -8.85
CA GLU A 93 -16.19 2.87 -9.47
C GLU A 93 -15.76 3.91 -8.44
N VAL A 94 -16.61 4.22 -7.48
CA VAL A 94 -16.30 5.17 -6.40
C VAL A 94 -15.18 4.62 -5.51
N VAL A 95 -15.26 3.35 -5.15
CA VAL A 95 -14.22 2.67 -4.37
C VAL A 95 -12.89 2.67 -5.12
N ARG A 96 -12.93 2.34 -6.41
CA ARG A 96 -11.75 2.34 -7.26
C ARG A 96 -11.05 3.70 -7.28
N ASP A 97 -11.81 4.77 -7.46
CA ASP A 97 -11.26 6.12 -7.51
C ASP A 97 -10.68 6.54 -6.16
N ALA A 98 -11.39 6.28 -5.06
CA ALA A 98 -10.93 6.62 -3.72
C ALA A 98 -9.66 5.86 -3.33
N VAL A 99 -9.65 4.54 -3.54
CA VAL A 99 -8.49 3.71 -3.22
C VAL A 99 -7.31 4.04 -4.15
N GLY A 100 -7.59 4.30 -5.43
CA GLY A 100 -6.57 4.71 -6.40
C GLY A 100 -5.86 5.99 -5.99
N GLU A 101 -6.62 6.98 -5.51
CA GLU A 101 -6.04 8.24 -5.00
C GLU A 101 -5.17 8.00 -3.78
N ILE A 102 -5.65 7.21 -2.82
CA ILE A 102 -4.88 6.87 -1.62
C ILE A 102 -3.60 6.11 -1.99
N ALA A 103 -3.68 5.18 -2.92
CA ALA A 103 -2.52 4.44 -3.40
C ALA A 103 -1.49 5.37 -4.06
N ASN A 104 -1.96 6.25 -4.93
CA ASN A 104 -1.08 7.19 -5.62
C ASN A 104 -0.37 8.13 -4.64
N MET A 105 -1.09 8.67 -3.68
CA MET A 105 -0.52 9.54 -2.65
C MET A 105 0.45 8.80 -1.72
N THR A 106 0.11 7.59 -1.32
CA THR A 106 0.95 6.77 -0.44
C THR A 106 2.27 6.41 -1.12
N VAL A 107 2.21 5.91 -2.35
CA VAL A 107 3.42 5.55 -3.08
C VAL A 107 4.21 6.79 -3.49
N GLY A 108 3.54 7.91 -3.74
CA GLY A 108 4.18 9.21 -3.94
C GLY A 108 5.02 9.64 -2.73
N GLY A 109 4.47 9.52 -1.53
CA GLY A 109 5.19 9.79 -0.29
C GLY A 109 6.36 8.82 -0.07
N PHE A 110 6.16 7.55 -0.34
CA PHE A 110 7.21 6.53 -0.31
C PHE A 110 8.35 6.90 -1.27
N LYS A 111 8.03 7.21 -2.51
CA LYS A 111 8.99 7.62 -3.54
C LYS A 111 9.79 8.86 -3.09
N ASN A 112 9.13 9.86 -2.52
CA ASN A 112 9.79 11.07 -2.07
C ASN A 112 10.85 10.77 -0.99
N GLN A 113 10.56 9.86 -0.10
CA GLN A 113 11.52 9.45 0.93
C GLN A 113 12.71 8.68 0.34
N LEU A 114 12.49 7.88 -0.70
CA LEU A 114 13.58 7.24 -1.44
C LEU A 114 14.44 8.28 -2.14
N CYS A 115 13.83 9.29 -2.78
CA CYS A 115 14.56 10.38 -3.40
C CYS A 115 15.41 11.16 -2.39
N ASP A 116 14.85 11.47 -1.22
CA ASP A 116 15.55 12.16 -0.14
C ASP A 116 16.73 11.33 0.40
N ALA A 117 16.64 10.02 0.31
CA ALA A 117 17.72 9.11 0.70
C ALA A 117 18.76 8.90 -0.42
N GLY A 118 18.67 9.63 -1.53
CA GLY A 118 19.61 9.53 -2.63
C GLY A 118 19.27 8.46 -3.67
N LEU A 119 18.02 8.00 -3.71
CA LEU A 119 17.56 6.98 -4.64
C LEU A 119 16.40 7.52 -5.50
N PRO A 120 16.67 8.48 -6.38
CA PRO A 120 15.61 9.07 -7.20
C PRO A 120 14.96 8.04 -8.13
N CYS A 121 13.65 8.11 -8.19
CA CYS A 121 12.84 7.24 -9.03
C CYS A 121 11.56 7.94 -9.48
N MET A 122 10.92 7.41 -10.49
CA MET A 122 9.65 7.89 -11.05
C MET A 122 8.57 6.84 -10.87
N LEU A 123 7.34 7.28 -10.68
CA LEU A 123 6.19 6.38 -10.50
C LEU A 123 5.55 6.05 -11.84
N THR A 124 4.99 4.84 -11.92
CA THR A 124 4.08 4.46 -12.99
C THR A 124 2.65 4.86 -12.59
N LEU A 125 1.70 4.75 -13.52
CA LEU A 125 0.30 4.96 -13.21
C LEU A 125 -0.22 3.82 -12.30
N PRO A 126 -1.13 4.12 -11.36
CA PRO A 126 -1.71 3.09 -10.51
C PRO A 126 -2.59 2.13 -11.30
N THR A 127 -2.56 0.87 -10.91
CA THR A 127 -3.43 -0.17 -11.44
C THR A 127 -4.27 -0.72 -10.28
N ILE A 128 -5.58 -0.79 -10.48
CA ILE A 128 -6.51 -1.32 -9.48
C ILE A 128 -7.11 -2.61 -10.01
N VAL A 129 -6.98 -3.68 -9.23
CA VAL A 129 -7.56 -4.99 -9.55
C VAL A 129 -8.56 -5.36 -8.46
N ARG A 130 -9.73 -5.81 -8.86
CA ARG A 130 -10.77 -6.28 -7.95
C ARG A 130 -11.07 -7.75 -8.23
N GLY A 131 -11.28 -8.53 -7.17
CA GLY A 131 -11.59 -9.95 -7.27
C GLY A 131 -11.94 -10.53 -5.91
N ASN A 132 -12.18 -11.84 -5.85
CA ASN A 132 -12.57 -12.50 -4.60
C ASN A 132 -11.38 -13.09 -3.83
N ASP A 133 -10.39 -13.59 -4.54
CA ASP A 133 -9.25 -14.29 -3.93
C ASP A 133 -7.93 -13.81 -4.54
N LEU A 134 -7.70 -12.49 -4.51
CA LEU A 134 -6.49 -11.91 -5.06
C LEU A 134 -5.30 -12.20 -4.16
N LYS A 135 -4.17 -12.51 -4.77
CA LYS A 135 -2.92 -12.81 -4.08
C LYS A 135 -1.78 -12.01 -4.71
N VAL A 136 -0.83 -11.62 -3.89
CA VAL A 136 0.42 -11.06 -4.37
C VAL A 136 1.47 -12.17 -4.37
N ILE A 137 2.07 -12.40 -5.53
CA ILE A 137 3.11 -13.41 -5.69
C ILE A 137 4.46 -12.72 -5.66
N THR A 138 5.44 -13.32 -4.99
CA THR A 138 6.80 -12.82 -5.00
C THR A 138 7.41 -13.01 -6.39
N LEU A 139 7.85 -11.90 -6.99
CA LEU A 139 8.55 -11.93 -8.27
C LEU A 139 9.92 -12.60 -8.08
N LYS A 140 10.33 -13.39 -9.07
CA LYS A 140 11.62 -14.07 -9.03
C LYS A 140 12.76 -13.03 -8.90
N GLY A 141 13.61 -13.23 -7.90
CA GLY A 141 14.76 -12.37 -7.66
C GLY A 141 14.42 -11.04 -6.97
N ALA A 142 13.17 -10.83 -6.57
CA ALA A 142 12.78 -9.63 -5.84
C ALA A 142 12.95 -9.79 -4.33
N ASP A 143 13.39 -8.72 -3.68
CA ASP A 143 13.31 -8.60 -2.23
C ASP A 143 11.91 -8.13 -1.88
N ARG A 144 11.23 -8.85 -1.00
CA ARG A 144 9.85 -8.57 -0.63
C ARG A 144 9.76 -8.16 0.83
N HIS A 145 9.07 -7.04 1.07
CA HIS A 145 8.80 -6.52 2.41
C HIS A 145 7.29 -6.33 2.57
N VAL A 146 6.72 -6.94 3.59
CA VAL A 146 5.29 -6.84 3.87
C VAL A 146 5.10 -6.13 5.21
N VAL A 147 4.32 -5.07 5.21
CA VAL A 147 4.02 -4.29 6.42
C VAL A 147 2.50 -4.17 6.57
N GLU A 148 2.00 -4.50 7.75
CA GLU A 148 0.58 -4.35 8.07
C GLU A 148 0.36 -3.07 8.86
N PHE A 149 -0.78 -2.43 8.61
CA PHE A 149 -1.22 -1.25 9.32
C PHE A 149 -2.64 -1.46 9.83
N GLU A 150 -2.89 -0.99 11.03
CA GLU A 150 -4.24 -0.98 11.59
C GLU A 150 -4.77 0.45 11.65
N CYS A 151 -6.00 0.63 11.23
CA CYS A 151 -6.71 1.90 11.30
C CYS A 151 -8.18 1.64 11.64
N ALA A 152 -8.61 2.12 12.79
CA ALA A 152 -10.00 1.97 13.27
C ALA A 152 -10.55 0.54 13.18
N GLY A 153 -9.72 -0.46 13.49
CA GLY A 153 -10.09 -1.87 13.45
C GLY A 153 -9.97 -2.53 12.08
N HIS A 154 -9.58 -1.78 11.05
CA HIS A 154 -9.37 -2.30 9.71
C HIS A 154 -7.89 -2.47 9.42
N ILE A 155 -7.54 -3.42 8.55
CA ILE A 155 -6.15 -3.75 8.20
C ILE A 155 -5.86 -3.36 6.75
N LEU A 156 -4.75 -2.65 6.58
CA LEU A 156 -4.13 -2.39 5.29
C LEU A 156 -2.81 -3.16 5.23
N VAL A 157 -2.56 -3.86 4.14
CA VAL A 157 -1.28 -4.52 3.91
C VAL A 157 -0.56 -3.79 2.80
N ALA A 158 0.67 -3.36 3.07
CA ALA A 158 1.58 -2.84 2.05
C ALA A 158 2.61 -3.92 1.74
N ASP A 159 2.68 -4.31 0.47
CA ASP A 159 3.59 -5.34 -0.03
C ASP A 159 4.53 -4.68 -1.02
N ILE A 160 5.80 -4.56 -0.66
CA ILE A 160 6.80 -3.88 -1.47
C ILE A 160 7.75 -4.92 -2.02
N GLN A 161 7.88 -4.95 -3.34
CA GLN A 161 8.83 -5.83 -4.01
C GLN A 161 9.87 -4.97 -4.73
N LEU A 162 11.12 -5.21 -4.40
CA LEU A 162 12.26 -4.48 -4.92
C LEU A 162 13.04 -5.38 -5.86
N LYS A 163 13.29 -4.86 -7.05
CA LYS A 163 14.14 -5.56 -8.02
C LYS A 163 15.58 -5.24 -7.70
N ALA A 164 16.40 -6.27 -7.58
CA ALA A 164 17.84 -6.10 -7.47
C ALA A 164 18.34 -5.39 -8.73
N GLY A 165 18.97 -4.24 -8.52
CA GLY A 165 19.53 -3.41 -9.61
C GLY A 165 20.68 -4.07 -10.30
#